data_4ac3a5b193a48a2bd2f45fef3926eb01
#
_entry.id   4ac3a5b193a48a2bd2f45fef3926eb01
#
_cell.length_a   1.000
_cell.length_b   1.000
_cell.length_c   1.000
_cell.angle_alpha   90.00
_cell.angle_beta   90.00
_cell.angle_gamma   90.00
#
_symmetry.space_group_name_H-M   'P 1'
#
loop_
_entity.id
_entity.type
_entity.pdbx_description
1 polymer ?
#
loop_
_entity_poly.entity_id
_entity_poly.type
_entity_poly.pdbx_seq_one_letter_code
_entity_poly.pdbx_strand_id
1 'polypeptide(L)' 'MEKIDVRGMSCPQPVLMTKNAIEKYPKGIDILVDNNTAKNNITRFLKNSGYKLEFKNEEEDTLIVARK' A
#
# COMPACT_ATOMS: atom_id res chain seq x y z
N MET A 1 2.93 -11.33 7.68
CA MET A 1 2.11 -10.12 7.47
C MET A 1 1.31 -10.27 6.21
N GLU A 2 0.15 -9.67 6.17
CA GLU A 2 -0.73 -9.78 5.02
C GLU A 2 -0.20 -8.97 3.85
N LYS A 3 -0.40 -9.47 2.65
CA LYS A 3 0.02 -8.81 1.42
C LYS A 3 -1.20 -8.62 0.53
N ILE A 4 -1.37 -7.41 -0.01
CA ILE A 4 -2.43 -7.14 -0.98
C ILE A 4 -1.82 -6.70 -2.30
N ASP A 5 -2.50 -7.05 -3.38
CA ASP A 5 -2.08 -6.74 -4.74
C ASP A 5 -3.09 -5.78 -5.35
N VAL A 6 -2.64 -4.55 -5.60
CA VAL A 6 -3.51 -3.52 -6.18
C VAL A 6 -3.07 -3.14 -7.59
N ARG A 7 -2.26 -3.99 -8.22
CA ARG A 7 -1.82 -3.76 -9.60
C ARG A 7 -3.00 -3.79 -10.55
N GLY A 8 -2.95 -2.96 -11.56
CA GLY A 8 -3.99 -2.90 -12.58
C GLY A 8 -5.27 -2.21 -12.14
N MET A 9 -5.31 -1.63 -10.95
CA MET A 9 -6.50 -0.96 -10.45
C MET A 9 -6.41 0.54 -10.64
N SER A 10 -7.55 1.17 -10.91
CA SER A 10 -7.65 2.61 -11.08
C SER A 10 -7.94 3.29 -9.75
N CYS A 11 -7.41 4.50 -9.57
CA CYS A 11 -7.76 5.34 -8.44
C CYS A 11 -9.28 5.58 -8.42
N PRO A 12 -9.97 5.49 -7.27
CA PRO A 12 -9.43 5.42 -5.91
C PRO A 12 -9.30 3.99 -5.34
N GLN A 13 -9.47 2.94 -6.14
CA GLN A 13 -9.50 1.57 -5.65
C GLN A 13 -8.26 1.14 -4.84
N PRO A 14 -7.02 1.45 -5.29
CA PRO A 14 -5.87 1.04 -4.49
C PRO A 14 -5.89 1.58 -3.06
N VAL A 15 -6.30 2.84 -2.88
CA VAL A 15 -6.38 3.47 -1.57
C VAL A 15 -7.50 2.85 -0.75
N LEU A 16 -8.65 2.59 -1.35
CA LEU A 16 -9.78 1.95 -0.66
C LEU A 16 -9.43 0.55 -0.19
N MET A 17 -8.75 -0.23 -1.03
CA MET A 17 -8.31 -1.57 -0.66
C MET A 17 -7.30 -1.51 0.49
N THR A 18 -6.39 -0.54 0.46
CA THR A 18 -5.43 -0.35 1.53
C THR A 18 -6.13 0.02 2.83
N LYS A 19 -7.11 0.92 2.77
CA LYS A 19 -7.89 1.30 3.95
C LYS A 19 -8.58 0.08 4.56
N ASN A 20 -9.23 -0.72 3.74
CA ASN A 20 -9.90 -1.92 4.22
C ASN A 20 -8.92 -2.92 4.82
N ALA A 21 -7.76 -3.04 4.21
CA ALA A 21 -6.74 -3.98 4.68
C ALA A 21 -6.18 -3.58 6.05
N ILE A 22 -5.93 -2.29 6.28
CA ILE A 22 -5.40 -1.87 7.58
C ILE A 22 -6.43 -1.94 8.69
N GLU A 23 -7.71 -1.93 8.35
CA GLU A 23 -8.76 -2.16 9.33
C GLU A 23 -8.75 -3.61 9.81
N LYS A 24 -8.41 -4.56 8.93
CA LYS A 24 -8.29 -5.98 9.29
C LYS A 24 -6.95 -6.30 9.93
N TYR A 25 -5.89 -5.65 9.48
CA TYR A 25 -4.52 -5.94 9.90
C TYR A 25 -3.84 -4.64 10.37
N PRO A 26 -4.28 -4.10 11.50
CA PRO A 26 -3.82 -2.77 11.94
C PRO A 26 -2.33 -2.67 12.28
N LYS A 27 -1.67 -3.81 12.49
CA LYS A 27 -0.24 -3.81 12.82
C LYS A 27 0.65 -3.57 11.60
N GLY A 28 0.14 -3.86 10.42
CA GLY A 28 0.88 -3.62 9.19
C GLY A 28 0.44 -4.53 8.06
N ILE A 29 0.74 -4.09 6.85
CA ILE A 29 0.44 -4.83 5.61
C ILE A 29 1.52 -4.54 4.59
N ASP A 30 1.61 -5.41 3.58
CA ASP A 30 2.43 -5.20 2.40
C ASP A 30 1.52 -4.94 1.22
N ILE A 31 1.83 -3.94 0.41
CA ILE A 31 0.99 -3.54 -0.74
C ILE A 31 1.83 -3.55 -2.00
N LEU A 32 1.41 -4.31 -3.00
CA LEU A 32 2.10 -4.39 -4.29
C LEU A 32 1.42 -3.45 -5.28
N VAL A 33 2.20 -2.50 -5.83
CA VAL A 33 1.69 -1.50 -6.78
C VAL A 33 2.54 -1.53 -8.05
N ASP A 34 1.94 -1.13 -9.17
CA ASP A 34 2.59 -1.16 -10.47
C ASP A 34 2.76 0.21 -11.11
N ASN A 35 2.43 1.29 -10.40
CA ASN A 35 2.58 2.63 -10.93
C ASN A 35 2.79 3.65 -9.82
N ASN A 36 3.39 4.81 -10.20
CA ASN A 36 3.73 5.83 -9.23
C ASN A 36 2.52 6.55 -8.64
N THR A 37 1.44 6.67 -9.41
CA THR A 37 0.24 7.32 -8.91
C THR A 37 -0.35 6.57 -7.72
N ALA A 38 -0.53 5.26 -7.86
CA ALA A 38 -1.02 4.43 -6.77
C ALA A 38 -0.05 4.43 -5.59
N LYS A 39 1.26 4.31 -5.88
CA LYS A 39 2.29 4.34 -4.85
C LYS A 39 2.21 5.64 -4.03
N ASN A 40 2.15 6.78 -4.71
CA ASN A 40 2.13 8.07 -4.03
C ASN A 40 0.86 8.27 -3.21
N ASN A 41 -0.29 7.87 -3.75
CA ASN A 41 -1.56 8.02 -3.05
C ASN A 41 -1.62 7.13 -1.80
N ILE A 42 -1.19 5.88 -1.92
CA ILE A 42 -1.15 4.95 -0.79
C ILE A 42 -0.14 5.42 0.26
N THR A 43 1.02 5.87 -0.18
CA THR A 43 2.05 6.39 0.73
C THR A 43 1.52 7.54 1.56
N ARG A 44 0.86 8.50 0.90
CA ARG A 44 0.28 9.65 1.59
C ARG A 44 -0.76 9.22 2.61
N PHE A 45 -1.65 8.32 2.19
CA PHE A 45 -2.70 7.82 3.07
C PHE A 45 -2.11 7.13 4.31
N LEU A 46 -1.14 6.24 4.11
CA LEU A 46 -0.54 5.49 5.21
C LEU A 46 0.26 6.39 6.16
N LYS A 47 0.99 7.36 5.62
CA LYS A 47 1.71 8.32 6.47
C LYS A 47 0.74 9.12 7.32
N ASN A 48 -0.37 9.56 6.74
CA ASN A 48 -1.39 10.29 7.49
C ASN A 48 -2.05 9.42 8.56
N SER A 49 -2.03 8.11 8.36
CA SER A 49 -2.58 7.15 9.33
C SER A 49 -1.56 6.71 10.39
N GLY A 50 -0.35 7.25 10.35
CA GLY A 50 0.66 6.98 11.38
C GLY A 50 1.52 5.76 11.11
N TYR A 51 1.57 5.28 9.88
CA TYR A 51 2.37 4.12 9.53
C TYR A 51 3.79 4.51 9.12
N LYS A 52 4.74 3.64 9.43
CA LYS A 52 6.10 3.72 8.92
C LYS A 52 6.18 2.90 7.65
N LEU A 53 6.81 3.43 6.63
CA LEU A 53 6.82 2.80 5.30
C LEU A 53 8.23 2.47 4.85
N GLU A 54 8.35 1.31 4.19
CA GLU A 54 9.54 0.92 3.47
C GLU A 54 9.12 0.52 2.06
N PHE A 55 10.01 0.68 1.11
CA PHE A 55 9.75 0.38 -0.29
C PHE A 55 10.76 -0.64 -0.79
N LYS A 56 10.26 -1.67 -1.47
CA LYS A 56 11.11 -2.68 -2.09
C LYS A 56 10.74 -2.77 -3.56
N ASN A 57 11.75 -2.76 -4.43
CA ASN A 57 11.52 -2.93 -5.85
C ASN A 57 11.43 -4.43 -6.16
N GLU A 58 10.37 -4.82 -6.85
CA GLU A 58 10.18 -6.20 -7.31
C GLU A 58 9.94 -6.16 -8.82
N GLU A 59 11.00 -6.36 -9.61
CA GLU A 59 10.98 -6.22 -11.06
C GLU A 59 10.52 -4.81 -11.45
N GLU A 60 9.38 -4.67 -12.12
CA GLU A 60 8.84 -3.37 -12.50
C GLU A 60 7.89 -2.80 -11.45
N ASP A 61 7.58 -3.59 -10.43
CA ASP A 61 6.60 -3.22 -9.41
C ASP A 61 7.29 -2.74 -8.15
N THR A 62 6.52 -2.12 -7.27
CA THR A 62 7.02 -1.68 -5.96
C THR A 62 6.18 -2.32 -4.87
N LEU A 63 6.86 -2.88 -3.89
CA LEU A 63 6.19 -3.39 -2.69
C LEU A 63 6.33 -2.34 -1.59
N ILE A 64 5.19 -1.87 -1.10
CA ILE A 64 5.14 -0.93 0.02
C ILE A 64 4.95 -1.74 1.29
N VAL A 65 5.92 -1.65 2.20
CA VAL A 65 5.86 -2.35 3.48
C VAL A 65 5.43 -1.35 4.54
N ALA A 66 4.22 -1.50 5.05
CA ALA A 66 3.67 -0.60 6.06
C ALA A 66 3.69 -1.28 7.42
N ARG A 67 4.23 -0.59 8.40
CA ARG A 67 4.31 -1.07 9.79
C ARG A 67 3.90 0.04 10.74
N LYS A 68 3.18 -0.33 11.78
CA LYS A 68 2.71 0.63 12.75
C LYS A 68 3.57 0.75 14.01
#